data_39ce5932db73e77ce6e7880533af61a2
#
_entry.id   39ce5932db73e77ce6e7880533af61a2
#
_cell.length_a   1.000
_cell.length_b   1.000
_cell.length_c   1.000
_cell.angle_alpha   90.00
_cell.angle_beta   90.00
_cell.angle_gamma   90.00
#
_symmetry.space_group_name_H-M   'P 1'
#
loop_
_entity.id
_entity.type
_entity.pdbx_description
1 polymer ?
#
loop_
_entity_poly.entity_id
_entity_poly.type
_entity_poly.pdbx_seq_one_letter_code
_entity_poly.pdbx_strand_id
1 'polypeptide(L)'
;MKKFFTVFSMLLIGFYSQAQFKSATLQASGLTCSLCSKSILKSIEKIPFVQSVKADIQTSGFEIDFQENQVVDFDQIKKAVEDAGFSVARLDVQAIMNETAIQPDAHIEMGGVVLHFMNVKKQQLQGATKLRIIDKNFLPTKEHKKMS
;
A
#
# COMPACT_ATOMS: atom_id res chain seq x y z
N MET A 1 -46.90 15.95 -13.90
CA MET A 1 -45.88 15.12 -14.60
C MET A 1 -44.49 15.74 -14.64
N LYS A 2 -44.33 17.05 -14.51
CA LYS A 2 -42.98 17.70 -14.51
C LYS A 2 -42.15 17.50 -13.23
N LYS A 3 -42.76 17.18 -12.09
CA LYS A 3 -42.07 17.00 -10.80
C LYS A 3 -41.44 15.60 -10.59
N PHE A 4 -41.86 14.62 -11.39
CA PHE A 4 -41.28 13.26 -11.32
C PHE A 4 -39.95 13.11 -12.06
N PHE A 5 -39.68 13.99 -13.02
CA PHE A 5 -38.42 13.93 -13.81
C PHE A 5 -37.20 14.49 -13.07
N THR A 6 -37.42 15.40 -12.13
CA THR A 6 -36.34 16.03 -11.35
C THR A 6 -35.77 15.10 -10.25
N VAL A 7 -36.56 14.18 -9.72
CA VAL A 7 -36.12 13.24 -8.68
C VAL A 7 -35.30 12.10 -9.27
N PHE A 8 -35.56 11.69 -10.51
CA PHE A 8 -34.82 10.61 -11.19
C PHE A 8 -33.42 11.04 -11.65
N SER A 9 -33.20 12.34 -11.88
CA SER A 9 -31.87 12.87 -12.29
C SER A 9 -30.86 12.94 -11.14
N MET A 10 -31.29 12.85 -9.89
CA MET A 10 -30.40 12.98 -8.71
C MET A 10 -29.83 11.65 -8.23
N LEU A 11 -30.24 10.52 -8.85
CA LEU A 11 -29.83 9.17 -8.43
C LEU A 11 -28.63 8.60 -9.23
N LEU A 12 -28.06 9.39 -10.16
CA LEU A 12 -26.88 9.03 -10.93
C LEU A 12 -25.59 9.62 -10.33
N ILE A 13 -25.46 9.57 -9.01
CA ILE A 13 -24.13 9.76 -8.39
C ILE A 13 -23.38 8.46 -8.62
N GLY A 14 -22.64 8.43 -9.72
CA GLY A 14 -21.85 7.28 -10.13
C GLY A 14 -20.90 6.87 -9.00
N PHE A 15 -20.90 5.60 -8.68
CA PHE A 15 -19.86 4.95 -7.91
C PHE A 15 -18.54 5.09 -8.69
N TYR A 16 -17.80 6.15 -8.44
CA TYR A 16 -16.42 6.22 -8.86
C TYR A 16 -15.67 5.17 -8.07
N SER A 17 -15.50 3.99 -8.65
CA SER A 17 -14.57 2.98 -8.15
C SER A 17 -13.17 3.59 -8.24
N GLN A 18 -12.69 4.15 -7.14
CA GLN A 18 -11.33 4.66 -7.06
C GLN A 18 -10.39 3.48 -6.88
N ALA A 19 -9.28 3.50 -7.60
CA ALA A 19 -8.17 2.58 -7.34
C ALA A 19 -7.71 2.76 -5.89
N GLN A 20 -7.62 1.66 -5.14
CA GLN A 20 -7.40 1.70 -3.69
C GLN A 20 -6.41 0.64 -3.25
N PHE A 21 -5.61 0.97 -2.25
CA PHE A 21 -4.78 0.00 -1.57
C PHE A 21 -5.65 -0.82 -0.59
N LYS A 22 -5.55 -2.15 -0.66
CA LYS A 22 -6.32 -3.08 0.18
C LYS A 22 -5.51 -3.56 1.38
N SER A 23 -4.31 -4.02 1.11
CA SER A 23 -3.44 -4.61 2.14
C SER A 23 -1.98 -4.47 1.76
N ALA A 24 -1.10 -4.72 2.72
CA ALA A 24 0.33 -4.81 2.50
C ALA A 24 0.93 -6.01 3.21
N THR A 25 1.99 -6.56 2.63
CA THR A 25 2.87 -7.53 3.28
C THR A 25 4.21 -6.86 3.54
N LEU A 26 4.52 -6.65 4.80
CA LEU A 26 5.76 -6.06 5.26
C LEU A 26 6.69 -7.15 5.78
N GLN A 27 7.95 -7.10 5.41
CA GLN A 27 9.02 -7.87 6.04
C GLN A 27 9.95 -6.92 6.77
N ALA A 28 10.21 -7.20 8.03
CA ALA A 28 11.17 -6.45 8.84
C ALA A 28 12.49 -7.20 8.93
N SER A 29 13.59 -6.45 8.99
CA SER A 29 14.93 -7.00 9.23
C SER A 29 15.29 -6.89 10.71
N GLY A 30 16.14 -7.82 11.16
CA GLY A 30 16.63 -7.83 12.54
C GLY A 30 15.70 -8.49 13.56
N LEU A 31 14.62 -9.11 13.11
CA LEU A 31 13.72 -9.86 13.99
C LEU A 31 14.36 -11.19 14.43
N THR A 32 14.68 -11.29 15.71
CA THR A 32 15.26 -12.51 16.30
C THR A 32 14.39 -13.14 17.37
N CYS A 33 13.29 -12.47 17.78
CA CYS A 33 12.44 -12.95 18.85
C CYS A 33 10.96 -12.55 18.67
N SER A 34 10.06 -13.32 19.28
CA SER A 34 8.61 -13.07 19.25
C SER A 34 8.17 -11.76 19.93
N LEU A 35 8.91 -11.31 20.94
CA LEU A 35 8.64 -10.03 21.60
C LEU A 35 8.94 -8.85 20.68
N CYS A 36 9.94 -8.98 19.82
CA CYS A 36 10.31 -7.99 18.82
C CYS A 36 9.18 -7.81 17.79
N SER A 37 8.60 -8.92 17.31
CA SER A 37 7.44 -8.89 16.40
C SER A 37 6.24 -8.20 17.06
N LYS A 38 6.02 -8.43 18.35
CA LYS A 38 4.91 -7.79 19.09
C LYS A 38 5.08 -6.26 19.21
N SER A 39 6.31 -5.75 19.32
CA SER A 39 6.58 -4.31 19.34
C SER A 39 6.21 -3.65 18.02
N ILE A 40 6.64 -4.24 16.89
CA ILE A 40 6.29 -3.75 15.55
C ILE A 40 4.77 -3.80 15.34
N LEU A 41 4.13 -4.93 15.68
CA LEU A 41 2.70 -5.11 15.55
C LEU A 41 1.95 -3.99 16.26
N LYS A 42 2.27 -3.73 17.54
CA LYS A 42 1.65 -2.65 18.32
C LYS A 42 1.91 -1.25 17.77
N SER A 43 3.05 -1.03 17.12
CA SER A 43 3.35 0.26 16.49
C SER A 43 2.51 0.47 15.23
N ILE A 44 2.36 -0.56 14.40
CA ILE A 44 1.56 -0.49 13.16
C ILE A 44 0.06 -0.39 13.49
N GLU A 45 -0.44 -1.10 14.50
CA GLU A 45 -1.85 -1.03 14.93
C GLU A 45 -2.31 0.38 15.33
N LYS A 46 -1.39 1.26 15.70
CA LYS A 46 -1.70 2.66 16.07
C LYS A 46 -1.91 3.58 14.88
N ILE A 47 -1.59 3.13 13.68
CA ILE A 47 -1.70 3.94 12.46
C ILE A 47 -3.18 4.06 12.08
N PRO A 48 -3.74 5.28 11.89
CA PRO A 48 -5.18 5.47 11.73
C PRO A 48 -5.81 4.76 10.53
N PHE A 49 -5.07 4.60 9.43
CA PHE A 49 -5.56 3.93 8.22
C PHE A 49 -5.38 2.41 8.23
N VAL A 50 -4.81 1.85 9.29
CA VAL A 50 -4.66 0.40 9.45
C VAL A 50 -5.92 -0.17 10.09
N GLN A 51 -6.50 -1.19 9.49
CA GLN A 51 -7.65 -1.91 10.00
C GLN A 51 -7.24 -3.08 10.88
N SER A 52 -6.29 -3.88 10.43
CA SER A 52 -5.75 -5.02 11.18
C SER A 52 -4.30 -5.31 10.83
N VAL A 53 -3.58 -5.92 11.77
CA VAL A 53 -2.20 -6.41 11.55
C VAL A 53 -2.09 -7.82 12.09
N LYS A 54 -1.48 -8.72 11.32
CA LYS A 54 -1.14 -10.08 11.72
C LYS A 54 0.36 -10.29 11.54
N ALA A 55 1.01 -10.83 12.56
CA ALA A 55 2.42 -11.17 12.48
C ALA A 55 2.59 -12.65 12.10
N ASP A 56 3.42 -12.89 11.08
CA ASP A 56 3.95 -14.22 10.76
C ASP A 56 5.40 -14.30 11.22
N ILE A 57 5.61 -14.99 12.34
CA ILE A 57 6.92 -15.09 12.98
C ILE A 57 7.88 -15.92 12.12
N GLN A 58 7.39 -16.88 11.33
CA GLN A 58 8.22 -17.78 10.52
C GLN A 58 8.91 -17.02 9.38
N THR A 59 8.20 -16.09 8.77
CA THR A 59 8.69 -15.29 7.64
C THR A 59 9.24 -13.93 8.05
N SER A 60 9.20 -13.59 9.34
CA SER A 60 9.46 -12.22 9.85
C SER A 60 8.58 -11.19 9.14
N GLY A 61 7.36 -11.60 8.80
CA GLY A 61 6.39 -10.86 8.01
C GLY A 61 5.24 -10.31 8.85
N PHE A 62 4.61 -9.28 8.31
CA PHE A 62 3.38 -8.70 8.84
C PHE A 62 2.40 -8.54 7.68
N GLU A 63 1.21 -9.08 7.84
CA GLU A 63 0.08 -8.79 6.96
C GLU A 63 -0.69 -7.61 7.55
N ILE A 64 -0.87 -6.56 6.77
CA ILE A 64 -1.50 -5.31 7.19
C ILE A 64 -2.71 -5.10 6.28
N ASP A 65 -3.90 -5.06 6.85
CA ASP A 65 -5.12 -4.69 6.14
C ASP A 65 -5.40 -3.20 6.35
N PHE A 66 -5.77 -2.51 5.28
CA PHE A 66 -6.07 -1.08 5.31
C PHE A 66 -7.56 -0.82 5.41
N GLN A 67 -7.92 0.29 6.06
CA GLN A 67 -9.30 0.77 6.09
C GLN A 67 -9.72 1.27 4.72
N GLU A 68 -10.97 1.00 4.34
CA GLU A 68 -11.53 1.50 3.09
C GLU A 68 -11.64 3.03 3.11
N ASN A 69 -11.44 3.64 1.95
CA ASN A 69 -11.55 5.09 1.74
C ASN A 69 -10.58 5.96 2.59
N GLN A 70 -9.48 5.38 3.05
CA GLN A 70 -8.41 6.11 3.72
C GLN A 70 -7.20 6.28 2.79
N VAL A 71 -6.53 7.42 2.93
CA VAL A 71 -5.23 7.63 2.26
C VAL A 71 -4.17 6.84 3.01
N VAL A 72 -3.47 5.97 2.28
CA VAL A 72 -2.39 5.14 2.83
C VAL A 72 -1.07 5.89 2.69
N ASP A 73 -0.42 6.14 3.82
CA ASP A 73 0.91 6.74 3.88
C ASP A 73 1.94 5.67 4.25
N PHE A 74 2.71 5.24 3.27
CA PHE A 74 3.72 4.19 3.45
C PHE A 74 4.88 4.64 4.36
N ASP A 75 5.18 5.94 4.42
CA ASP A 75 6.22 6.46 5.31
C ASP A 75 5.83 6.31 6.78
N GLN A 76 4.55 6.40 7.12
CA GLN A 76 4.09 6.12 8.48
C GLN A 76 4.28 4.65 8.86
N ILE A 77 4.08 3.72 7.93
CA ILE A 77 4.34 2.28 8.17
C ILE A 77 5.84 2.07 8.44
N LYS A 78 6.69 2.66 7.61
CA LYS A 78 8.15 2.61 7.81
C LYS A 78 8.53 3.18 9.16
N LYS A 79 8.06 4.39 9.48
CA LYS A 79 8.34 5.05 10.75
C LYS A 79 7.92 4.20 11.94
N ALA A 80 6.76 3.55 11.89
CA ALA A 80 6.29 2.68 12.97
C ALA A 80 7.23 1.49 13.22
N VAL A 81 7.84 0.94 12.16
CA VAL A 81 8.85 -0.12 12.26
C VAL A 81 10.16 0.40 12.85
N GLU A 82 10.61 1.59 12.41
CA GLU A 82 11.82 2.24 12.90
C GLU A 82 11.69 2.67 14.37
N ASP A 83 10.55 3.22 14.76
CA ASP A 83 10.24 3.60 16.14
C ASP A 83 10.21 2.36 17.09
N ALA A 84 9.93 1.17 16.54
CA ALA A 84 10.04 -0.09 17.26
C ALA A 84 11.49 -0.63 17.33
N GLY A 85 12.48 0.04 16.70
CA GLY A 85 13.89 -0.31 16.71
C GLY A 85 14.31 -1.26 15.58
N PHE A 86 13.52 -1.38 14.51
CA PHE A 86 13.76 -2.29 13.38
C PHE A 86 13.84 -1.54 12.07
N SER A 87 14.11 -2.25 10.97
CA SER A 87 14.13 -1.68 9.62
C SER A 87 13.19 -2.46 8.71
N VAL A 88 12.62 -1.79 7.72
CA VAL A 88 11.85 -2.45 6.67
C VAL A 88 12.81 -3.10 5.68
N ALA A 89 12.66 -4.41 5.47
CA ALA A 89 13.41 -5.15 4.46
C ALA A 89 12.65 -5.19 3.13
N ARG A 90 11.32 -5.24 3.18
CA ARG A 90 10.46 -5.33 2.00
C ARG A 90 9.04 -4.87 2.32
N LEU A 91 8.43 -4.16 1.40
CA LEU A 91 7.03 -3.81 1.45
C LEU A 91 6.37 -4.11 0.10
N ASP A 92 5.48 -5.10 0.10
CA ASP A 92 4.64 -5.42 -1.05
C ASP A 92 3.20 -5.00 -0.73
N VAL A 93 2.55 -4.29 -1.66
CA VAL A 93 1.22 -3.73 -1.46
C VAL A 93 0.25 -4.34 -2.47
N GLN A 94 -0.92 -4.73 -2.01
CA GLN A 94 -2.03 -5.10 -2.87
C GLN A 94 -2.90 -3.88 -3.17
N ALA A 95 -2.97 -3.53 -4.45
CA ALA A 95 -3.81 -2.45 -4.94
C ALA A 95 -4.88 -3.00 -5.89
N ILE A 96 -6.06 -2.38 -5.88
CA ILE A 96 -7.07 -2.63 -6.91
C ILE A 96 -6.89 -1.57 -7.99
N MET A 97 -6.47 -2.02 -9.17
CA MET A 97 -6.25 -1.16 -10.32
C MET A 97 -7.49 -1.12 -11.21
N ASN A 98 -7.92 0.06 -11.59
CA ASN A 98 -8.90 0.22 -12.68
C ASN A 98 -8.11 0.29 -13.98
N GLU A 99 -8.40 -0.60 -14.91
CA GLU A 99 -7.82 -0.68 -16.26
C GLU A 99 -6.79 0.43 -16.59
N THR A 100 -5.58 0.28 -16.05
CA THR A 100 -4.55 1.30 -16.04
C THR A 100 -3.38 0.85 -16.92
N ALA A 101 -3.09 1.61 -17.98
CA ALA A 101 -1.92 1.36 -18.80
C ALA A 101 -0.66 1.84 -18.09
N ILE A 102 0.29 0.95 -17.88
CA ILE A 102 1.61 1.28 -17.35
C ILE A 102 2.70 1.11 -18.40
N GLN A 103 3.70 1.95 -18.32
CA GLN A 103 4.91 1.92 -19.14
C GLN A 103 6.10 2.33 -18.27
N PRO A 104 7.34 2.12 -18.72
CA PRO A 104 8.50 2.63 -18.01
C PRO A 104 8.36 4.12 -17.73
N ASP A 105 8.74 4.53 -16.52
CA ASP A 105 8.68 5.91 -16.02
C ASP A 105 7.26 6.53 -15.94
N ALA A 106 6.20 5.71 -15.95
CA ALA A 106 4.85 6.21 -15.74
C ALA A 106 4.66 6.68 -14.29
N HIS A 107 4.03 7.85 -14.15
CA HIS A 107 3.57 8.37 -12.87
C HIS A 107 2.05 8.22 -12.82
N ILE A 108 1.56 7.50 -11.84
CA ILE A 108 0.12 7.22 -11.67
C ILE A 108 -0.28 7.62 -10.26
N GLU A 109 -1.27 8.49 -10.17
CA GLU A 109 -1.88 8.84 -8.89
C GLU A 109 -2.92 7.80 -8.51
N MET A 110 -2.79 7.24 -7.30
CA MET A 110 -3.70 6.25 -6.76
C MET A 110 -3.86 6.42 -5.26
N GLY A 111 -5.11 6.52 -4.81
CA GLY A 111 -5.41 6.64 -3.37
C GLY A 111 -4.70 7.80 -2.67
N GLY A 112 -4.44 8.92 -3.39
CA GLY A 112 -3.72 10.08 -2.86
C GLY A 112 -2.18 9.93 -2.86
N VAL A 113 -1.66 8.85 -3.45
CA VAL A 113 -0.22 8.59 -3.59
C VAL A 113 0.18 8.59 -5.05
N VAL A 114 1.26 9.26 -5.41
CA VAL A 114 1.84 9.20 -6.76
C VAL A 114 2.84 8.05 -6.82
N LEU A 115 2.54 7.06 -7.64
CA LEU A 115 3.41 5.91 -7.90
C LEU A 115 4.23 6.14 -9.16
N HIS A 116 5.55 6.03 -9.06
CA HIS A 116 6.45 6.03 -10.19
C HIS A 116 6.85 4.59 -10.53
N PHE A 117 6.42 4.11 -11.70
CA PHE A 117 6.68 2.74 -12.14
C PHE A 117 8.04 2.64 -12.82
N MET A 118 9.00 2.04 -12.11
CA MET A 118 10.35 1.82 -12.61
C MET A 118 10.54 0.38 -13.10
N ASN A 119 11.32 0.21 -14.18
CA ASN A 119 11.71 -1.11 -14.70
C ASN A 119 10.54 -2.06 -15.01
N VAL A 120 9.41 -1.52 -15.47
CA VAL A 120 8.23 -2.27 -15.89
C VAL A 120 8.17 -2.38 -17.40
N LYS A 121 7.53 -3.44 -17.91
CA LYS A 121 7.18 -3.54 -19.32
C LYS A 121 5.84 -2.83 -19.55
N LYS A 122 5.64 -2.31 -20.78
CA LYS A 122 4.34 -1.75 -21.18
C LYS A 122 3.27 -2.84 -21.08
N GLN A 123 2.28 -2.62 -20.21
CA GLN A 123 1.17 -3.53 -19.96
C GLN A 123 -0.03 -2.79 -19.40
N GLN A 124 -1.19 -3.45 -19.40
CA GLN A 124 -2.38 -2.97 -18.69
C GLN A 124 -2.51 -3.72 -17.37
N LEU A 125 -2.73 -2.98 -16.28
CA LEU A 125 -3.04 -3.54 -14.98
C LEU A 125 -4.53 -3.38 -14.72
N GLN A 126 -5.18 -4.45 -14.29
CA GLN A 126 -6.59 -4.47 -13.94
C GLN A 126 -6.83 -5.41 -12.76
N GLY A 127 -7.73 -5.00 -11.85
CA GLY A 127 -8.07 -5.81 -10.68
C GLY A 127 -6.98 -5.81 -9.60
N ALA A 128 -6.94 -6.89 -8.82
CA ALA A 128 -5.99 -7.01 -7.72
C ALA A 128 -4.56 -7.19 -8.24
N THR A 129 -3.73 -6.19 -8.00
CA THR A 129 -2.34 -6.15 -8.46
C THR A 129 -1.40 -6.00 -7.27
N LYS A 130 -0.34 -6.79 -7.26
CA LYS A 130 0.71 -6.71 -6.23
C LYS A 130 1.82 -5.79 -6.72
N LEU A 131 2.06 -4.73 -5.97
CA LEU A 131 3.10 -3.73 -6.23
C LEU A 131 4.17 -3.83 -5.15
N ARG A 132 5.44 -3.77 -5.54
CA ARG A 132 6.56 -3.66 -4.60
C ARG A 132 6.97 -2.21 -4.47
N ILE A 133 6.98 -1.71 -3.25
CA ILE A 133 7.46 -0.37 -2.96
C ILE A 133 9.00 -0.41 -2.90
N ILE A 134 9.64 0.36 -3.78
CA ILE A 134 11.10 0.46 -3.93
C ILE A 134 11.54 1.93 -3.85
N ASP A 135 11.37 2.53 -2.70
CA ASP A 135 11.89 3.88 -2.44
C ASP A 135 13.24 3.78 -1.69
N LYS A 136 14.02 4.86 -1.71
CA LYS A 136 15.27 5.00 -0.93
C LYS A 136 15.11 4.56 0.51
N ASN A 137 13.92 4.78 1.04
CA ASN A 137 13.59 4.51 2.43
C ASN A 137 13.23 3.05 2.71
N PHE A 138 12.92 2.22 1.69
CA PHE A 138 12.44 0.85 1.82
C PHE A 138 13.41 -0.21 1.28
N LEU A 139 14.58 0.22 0.78
CA LEU A 139 15.59 -0.69 0.28
C LEU A 139 16.94 -0.43 0.95
N PRO A 140 17.72 -1.48 1.21
CA PRO A 140 19.14 -1.33 1.53
C PRO A 140 19.83 -0.54 0.43
N THR A 141 20.72 0.39 0.79
CA THR A 141 21.39 1.32 -0.12
C THR A 141 22.07 0.62 -1.33
N LYS A 142 22.48 -0.64 -1.18
CA LYS A 142 23.09 -1.43 -2.26
C LYS A 142 22.10 -1.85 -3.35
N GLU A 143 20.84 -2.13 -2.99
CA GLU A 143 19.82 -2.54 -3.95
C GLU A 143 19.21 -1.35 -4.67
N HIS A 144 19.02 -0.22 -4.00
CA HIS A 144 18.56 1.01 -4.62
C HIS A 144 19.47 1.46 -5.76
N LYS A 145 20.81 1.43 -5.55
CA LYS A 145 21.81 1.82 -6.56
C LYS A 145 21.84 0.89 -7.78
N LYS A 146 21.28 -0.32 -7.70
CA LYS A 146 21.23 -1.27 -8.81
C LYS A 146 19.98 -1.10 -9.67
N MET A 147 18.94 -0.45 -9.16
CA MET A 147 17.65 -0.25 -9.82
C MET A 147 17.41 1.20 -10.28
N SER A 148 18.21 2.13 -9.85
CA SER A 148 18.30 3.51 -10.29
C SER A 148 19.32 3.66 -11.43
#